data_13802404f93952ca8f81f3b1b725639b
#
_entry.id   13802404f93952ca8f81f3b1b725639b
#
_cell.length_a   1.000
_cell.length_b   1.000
_cell.length_c   1.000
_cell.angle_alpha   90.00
_cell.angle_beta   90.00
_cell.angle_gamma   90.00
#
_symmetry.space_group_name_H-M   'P 1'
#
loop_
_entity.id
_entity.type
_entity.pdbx_description
1 polymer ?
#
loop_
_entity_poly.entity_id
_entity_poly.type
_entity_poly.pdbx_seq_one_letter_code
_entity_poly.pdbx_strand_id
1 'polypeptide(L)'
;MVKKKFYWKTVFKNISQSKGRFFSIFMIIFLGAAVFSGLRNTPYTMASSVDTYLNNHNYADLTYIATLGFSDEDVAKVRSLKGVKKVVPCYQFDALFSHKDGKSGVTVYSQDHYDQNMLDRPEIVKGRYPKKEDECIIDVNLGKYNYKIGHTIELSNDNGTKTYKIVGIVNDPRYISNVDRGTNTLGDGTNSGFVEVLNDGARELGLNSKVAQLRNNDHLYTSLLV
;
A
#
# COMPACT_ATOMS: atom_id res chain seq x y z
N MET A 1 -13.54 -54.19 42.03
CA MET A 1 -13.23 -52.76 41.77
C MET A 1 -11.75 -52.56 41.76
N VAL A 2 -11.05 -52.54 40.59
CA VAL A 2 -9.62 -52.32 40.52
C VAL A 2 -9.38 -50.87 40.97
N LYS A 3 -8.57 -50.69 42.04
CA LYS A 3 -8.30 -49.37 42.58
C LYS A 3 -7.64 -48.52 41.49
N LYS A 4 -8.31 -47.43 41.03
CA LYS A 4 -7.79 -46.45 40.03
C LYS A 4 -6.30 -46.09 40.22
N LYS A 5 -5.84 -46.04 41.43
CA LYS A 5 -4.47 -45.75 41.85
C LYS A 5 -3.43 -46.77 41.36
N PHE A 6 -3.82 -48.06 41.24
CA PHE A 6 -2.95 -49.11 40.77
C PHE A 6 -2.78 -49.10 39.27
N TYR A 7 -3.86 -48.78 38.54
CA TYR A 7 -3.86 -48.61 37.07
C TYR A 7 -2.87 -47.52 36.64
N TRP A 8 -2.98 -46.33 37.22
CA TRP A 8 -2.09 -45.22 36.91
C TRP A 8 -0.63 -45.49 37.23
N LYS A 9 -0.35 -46.17 38.33
CA LYS A 9 1.00 -46.58 38.72
C LYS A 9 1.63 -47.51 37.67
N THR A 10 0.85 -48.44 37.10
CA THR A 10 1.30 -49.36 36.06
C THR A 10 1.55 -48.63 34.75
N VAL A 11 0.69 -47.71 34.38
CA VAL A 11 0.84 -46.87 33.16
C VAL A 11 2.12 -46.03 33.24
N PHE A 12 2.36 -45.34 34.36
CA PHE A 12 3.58 -44.56 34.54
C PHE A 12 4.85 -45.42 34.56
N LYS A 13 4.79 -46.63 35.13
CA LYS A 13 5.91 -47.58 35.12
C LYS A 13 6.23 -48.04 33.68
N ASN A 14 5.23 -48.35 32.87
CA ASN A 14 5.42 -48.76 31.49
C ASN A 14 6.01 -47.64 30.62
N ILE A 15 5.51 -46.39 30.81
CA ILE A 15 6.08 -45.21 30.15
C ILE A 15 7.54 -44.99 30.52
N SER A 16 7.88 -45.16 31.82
CA SER A 16 9.25 -45.01 32.32
C SER A 16 10.20 -46.07 31.80
N GLN A 17 9.71 -47.26 31.46
CA GLN A 17 10.51 -48.35 30.90
C GLN A 17 10.74 -48.22 29.40
N SER A 18 9.88 -47.49 28.66
CA SER A 18 9.96 -47.31 27.23
C SER A 18 9.94 -45.82 26.82
N LYS A 19 10.72 -44.99 27.53
CA LYS A 19 10.74 -43.51 27.37
C LYS A 19 10.94 -43.05 25.91
N GLY A 20 11.88 -43.68 25.19
CA GLY A 20 12.15 -43.31 23.79
C GLY A 20 10.95 -43.50 22.86
N ARG A 21 10.27 -44.65 22.96
CA ARG A 21 9.09 -44.96 22.14
C ARG A 21 7.92 -44.02 22.49
N PHE A 22 7.69 -43.79 23.78
CA PHE A 22 6.65 -42.87 24.25
C PHE A 22 6.92 -41.44 23.74
N PHE A 23 8.16 -40.94 23.89
CA PHE A 23 8.53 -39.62 23.47
C PHE A 23 8.42 -39.43 21.94
N SER A 24 8.80 -40.43 21.16
CA SER A 24 8.67 -40.38 19.69
C SER A 24 7.21 -40.24 19.26
N ILE A 25 6.29 -41.05 19.82
CA ILE A 25 4.88 -41.00 19.52
C ILE A 25 4.28 -39.66 19.99
N PHE A 26 4.63 -39.21 21.19
CA PHE A 26 4.21 -37.94 21.73
C PHE A 26 4.62 -36.78 20.81
N MET A 27 5.88 -36.76 20.35
CA MET A 27 6.40 -35.71 19.48
C MET A 27 5.69 -35.66 18.12
N ILE A 28 5.36 -36.83 17.54
CA ILE A 28 4.62 -36.86 16.28
C ILE A 28 3.21 -36.27 16.45
N ILE A 29 2.50 -36.66 17.50
CA ILE A 29 1.16 -36.12 17.78
C ILE A 29 1.23 -34.63 18.12
N PHE A 30 2.22 -34.22 18.91
CA PHE A 30 2.45 -32.81 19.28
C PHE A 30 2.74 -31.95 18.05
N LEU A 31 3.65 -32.39 17.16
CA LEU A 31 3.95 -31.69 15.92
C LEU A 31 2.71 -31.57 15.02
N GLY A 32 1.96 -32.65 14.87
CA GLY A 32 0.71 -32.61 14.07
C GLY A 32 -0.31 -31.61 14.64
N ALA A 33 -0.53 -31.63 15.95
CA ALA A 33 -1.43 -30.70 16.61
C ALA A 33 -0.93 -29.24 16.54
N ALA A 34 0.37 -29.01 16.73
CA ALA A 34 0.98 -27.69 16.65
C ALA A 34 0.86 -27.09 15.26
N VAL A 35 1.21 -27.86 14.22
CA VAL A 35 1.11 -27.43 12.82
C VAL A 35 -0.34 -27.13 12.45
N PHE A 36 -1.27 -28.02 12.79
CA PHE A 36 -2.69 -27.82 12.50
C PHE A 36 -3.25 -26.57 13.19
N SER A 37 -2.92 -26.39 14.47
CA SER A 37 -3.36 -25.23 15.23
C SER A 37 -2.77 -23.93 14.66
N GLY A 38 -1.49 -23.93 14.29
CA GLY A 38 -0.81 -22.80 13.66
C GLY A 38 -1.46 -22.41 12.33
N LEU A 39 -1.62 -23.37 11.43
CA LEU A 39 -2.25 -23.13 10.12
C LEU A 39 -3.68 -22.61 10.24
N ARG A 40 -4.46 -23.11 11.20
CA ARG A 40 -5.85 -22.66 11.41
C ARG A 40 -5.93 -21.21 11.92
N ASN A 41 -5.00 -20.76 12.74
CA ASN A 41 -5.01 -19.42 13.31
C ASN A 41 -4.36 -18.36 12.41
N THR A 42 -3.47 -18.76 11.50
CA THR A 42 -2.73 -17.84 10.62
C THR A 42 -3.65 -16.88 9.84
N PRO A 43 -4.73 -17.32 9.15
CA PRO A 43 -5.58 -16.41 8.39
C PRO A 43 -6.22 -15.32 9.25
N TYR A 44 -6.69 -15.66 10.46
CA TYR A 44 -7.32 -14.71 11.37
C TYR A 44 -6.32 -13.67 11.88
N THR A 45 -5.12 -14.10 12.23
CA THR A 45 -4.06 -13.19 12.69
C THR A 45 -3.61 -12.27 11.57
N MET A 46 -3.44 -12.79 10.35
CA MET A 46 -3.08 -11.98 9.19
C MET A 46 -4.17 -10.94 8.87
N ALA A 47 -5.44 -11.35 8.81
CA ALA A 47 -6.54 -10.43 8.54
C ALA A 47 -6.60 -9.31 9.58
N SER A 48 -6.55 -9.67 10.87
CA SER A 48 -6.56 -8.67 11.97
C SER A 48 -5.36 -7.71 11.91
N SER A 49 -4.19 -8.20 11.51
CA SER A 49 -2.99 -7.36 11.37
C SER A 49 -3.14 -6.38 10.20
N VAL A 50 -3.68 -6.85 9.07
CA VAL A 50 -3.95 -6.01 7.89
C VAL A 50 -5.02 -4.96 8.23
N ASP A 51 -6.14 -5.35 8.84
CA ASP A 51 -7.19 -4.42 9.23
C ASP A 51 -6.65 -3.33 10.17
N THR A 52 -5.83 -3.72 11.15
CA THR A 52 -5.21 -2.76 12.08
C THR A 52 -4.28 -1.80 11.34
N TYR A 53 -3.48 -2.31 10.40
CA TYR A 53 -2.57 -1.50 9.60
C TYR A 53 -3.33 -0.50 8.72
N LEU A 54 -4.33 -0.95 7.98
CA LEU A 54 -5.15 -0.11 7.09
C LEU A 54 -5.90 0.97 7.89
N ASN A 55 -6.52 0.60 9.01
CA ASN A 55 -7.21 1.56 9.88
C ASN A 55 -6.27 2.62 10.45
N ASN A 56 -5.06 2.24 10.85
CA ASN A 56 -4.06 3.19 11.36
C ASN A 56 -3.56 4.18 10.30
N HIS A 57 -3.71 3.84 9.03
CA HIS A 57 -3.29 4.68 7.90
C HIS A 57 -4.48 5.37 7.21
N ASN A 58 -5.68 5.29 7.79
CA ASN A 58 -6.91 5.86 7.23
C ASN A 58 -7.12 5.43 5.76
N TYR A 59 -6.99 4.12 5.50
CA TYR A 59 -7.15 3.60 4.15
C TYR A 59 -8.53 3.92 3.60
N ALA A 60 -8.60 4.43 2.37
CA ALA A 60 -9.85 4.79 1.73
C ALA A 60 -10.70 3.55 1.45
N ASP A 61 -11.99 3.60 1.79
CA ASP A 61 -12.91 2.50 1.55
C ASP A 61 -13.17 2.30 0.05
N LEU A 62 -13.18 3.39 -0.72
CA LEU A 62 -13.42 3.38 -2.16
C LEU A 62 -12.48 4.37 -2.87
N THR A 63 -11.97 3.95 -4.02
CA THR A 63 -11.24 4.81 -4.96
C THR A 63 -11.96 4.84 -6.29
N TYR A 64 -12.40 6.02 -6.70
CA TYR A 64 -13.01 6.23 -8.02
C TYR A 64 -12.00 6.85 -8.97
N ILE A 65 -11.87 6.27 -10.16
CA ILE A 65 -11.01 6.77 -11.23
C ILE A 65 -11.89 7.11 -12.43
N ALA A 66 -11.71 8.30 -13.01
CA ALA A 66 -12.46 8.74 -14.17
C ALA A 66 -11.54 9.22 -15.30
N THR A 67 -11.69 8.64 -16.47
CA THR A 67 -10.96 9.03 -17.68
C THR A 67 -11.25 10.48 -18.10
N LEU A 68 -12.47 10.94 -17.88
CA LEU A 68 -12.91 12.33 -18.17
C LEU A 68 -12.75 13.28 -16.98
N GLY A 69 -12.19 12.79 -15.89
CA GLY A 69 -11.98 13.54 -14.66
C GLY A 69 -13.29 13.87 -13.90
N PHE A 70 -13.11 14.32 -12.67
CA PHE A 70 -14.16 14.79 -11.77
C PHE A 70 -14.07 16.31 -11.63
N SER A 71 -15.17 17.01 -11.79
CA SER A 71 -15.27 18.43 -11.49
C SER A 71 -15.54 18.67 -10.01
N ASP A 72 -15.38 19.91 -9.54
CA ASP A 72 -15.73 20.28 -8.17
C ASP A 72 -17.21 20.01 -7.85
N GLU A 73 -18.10 20.12 -8.85
CA GLU A 73 -19.51 19.75 -8.70
C GLU A 73 -19.70 18.25 -8.46
N ASP A 74 -18.95 17.41 -9.17
CA ASP A 74 -18.99 15.96 -8.99
C ASP A 74 -18.47 15.59 -7.60
N VAL A 75 -17.38 16.21 -7.14
CA VAL A 75 -16.86 16.07 -5.78
C VAL A 75 -17.90 16.46 -4.74
N ALA A 76 -18.58 17.58 -4.92
CA ALA A 76 -19.63 18.05 -4.01
C ALA A 76 -20.83 17.08 -3.96
N LYS A 77 -21.23 16.52 -5.11
CA LYS A 77 -22.28 15.50 -5.18
C LYS A 77 -21.91 14.24 -4.40
N VAL A 78 -20.69 13.70 -4.62
CA VAL A 78 -20.21 12.52 -3.87
C VAL A 78 -20.16 12.80 -2.38
N ARG A 79 -19.68 13.98 -1.98
CA ARG A 79 -19.61 14.40 -0.56
C ARG A 79 -20.97 14.49 0.11
N SER A 80 -22.05 14.78 -0.65
CA SER A 80 -23.41 14.87 -0.13
C SER A 80 -24.11 13.53 0.05
N LEU A 81 -23.54 12.42 -0.43
CA LEU A 81 -24.15 11.10 -0.33
C LEU A 81 -24.18 10.62 1.12
N LYS A 82 -25.28 9.97 1.49
CA LYS A 82 -25.44 9.39 2.82
C LYS A 82 -24.42 8.28 3.06
N GLY A 83 -23.69 8.37 4.15
CA GLY A 83 -22.69 7.39 4.53
C GLY A 83 -21.25 7.78 4.15
N VAL A 84 -21.07 8.77 3.29
CA VAL A 84 -19.75 9.33 2.96
C VAL A 84 -19.30 10.24 4.11
N LYS A 85 -18.11 9.96 4.65
CA LYS A 85 -17.49 10.76 5.72
C LYS A 85 -16.51 11.78 5.19
N LYS A 86 -15.73 11.40 4.20
CA LYS A 86 -14.69 12.24 3.62
C LYS A 86 -14.55 11.93 2.13
N VAL A 87 -14.30 12.94 1.32
CA VAL A 87 -13.96 12.81 -0.10
C VAL A 87 -12.76 13.68 -0.37
N VAL A 88 -11.70 13.07 -0.90
CA VAL A 88 -10.45 13.76 -1.25
C VAL A 88 -10.25 13.66 -2.76
N PRO A 89 -10.36 14.78 -3.49
CA PRO A 89 -10.01 14.81 -4.90
C PRO A 89 -8.51 14.79 -5.07
N CYS A 90 -8.03 13.95 -5.98
CA CYS A 90 -6.60 13.75 -6.21
C CYS A 90 -6.33 13.39 -7.68
N TYR A 91 -5.05 13.35 -8.03
CA TYR A 91 -4.58 12.84 -9.31
C TYR A 91 -3.95 11.47 -9.11
N GLN A 92 -4.30 10.55 -10.00
CA GLN A 92 -3.66 9.26 -10.13
C GLN A 92 -3.35 9.04 -11.61
N PHE A 93 -2.10 8.84 -11.95
CA PHE A 93 -1.65 8.61 -13.31
C PHE A 93 -0.33 7.87 -13.34
N ASP A 94 -0.04 7.28 -14.49
CA ASP A 94 1.24 6.63 -14.72
C ASP A 94 2.25 7.62 -15.31
N ALA A 95 3.51 7.43 -14.95
CA ALA A 95 4.64 8.20 -15.46
C ALA A 95 5.88 7.32 -15.64
N LEU A 96 6.81 7.77 -16.46
CA LEU A 96 8.14 7.19 -16.60
C LEU A 96 9.14 8.04 -15.82
N PHE A 97 10.08 7.39 -15.16
CA PHE A 97 11.26 8.01 -14.59
C PHE A 97 12.53 7.46 -15.23
N SER A 98 13.56 8.30 -15.33
CA SER A 98 14.84 7.95 -15.93
C SER A 98 15.81 7.41 -14.89
N HIS A 99 16.52 6.33 -15.21
CA HIS A 99 17.59 5.79 -14.38
C HIS A 99 18.75 5.32 -15.27
N LYS A 100 19.85 4.82 -14.69
CA LYS A 100 21.07 4.47 -15.43
C LYS A 100 20.85 3.47 -16.55
N ASP A 101 19.94 2.52 -16.37
CA ASP A 101 19.70 1.42 -17.29
C ASP A 101 18.51 1.68 -18.25
N GLY A 102 17.94 2.90 -18.21
CA GLY A 102 16.84 3.29 -19.10
C GLY A 102 15.71 4.05 -18.39
N LYS A 103 14.47 3.79 -18.79
CA LYS A 103 13.26 4.33 -18.19
C LYS A 103 12.38 3.22 -17.63
N SER A 104 11.77 3.44 -16.49
CA SER A 104 10.82 2.51 -15.86
C SER A 104 9.54 3.23 -15.45
N GLY A 105 8.43 2.47 -15.39
CA GLY A 105 7.13 2.98 -15.00
C GLY A 105 7.01 3.15 -13.50
N VAL A 106 6.32 4.22 -13.09
CA VAL A 106 5.84 4.46 -11.72
C VAL A 106 4.41 4.96 -11.76
N THR A 107 3.62 4.64 -10.74
CA THR A 107 2.32 5.28 -10.53
C THR A 107 2.50 6.52 -9.66
N VAL A 108 1.94 7.63 -10.09
CA VAL A 108 1.96 8.89 -9.34
C VAL A 108 0.62 9.09 -8.67
N TYR A 109 0.66 9.36 -7.38
CA TYR A 109 -0.48 9.74 -6.56
C TYR A 109 -0.31 11.17 -6.07
N SER A 110 -1.41 11.87 -5.88
CA SER A 110 -1.36 13.18 -5.29
C SER A 110 -2.30 13.33 -4.11
N GLN A 111 -2.03 14.31 -3.28
CA GLN A 111 -2.88 14.71 -2.15
C GLN A 111 -2.90 16.22 -2.07
N ASP A 112 -4.01 16.78 -1.57
CA ASP A 112 -4.13 18.21 -1.34
C ASP A 112 -3.15 18.66 -0.24
N HIS A 113 -3.07 17.86 0.83
CA HIS A 113 -2.14 18.09 1.95
C HIS A 113 -1.78 16.78 2.62
N TYR A 114 -0.66 16.78 3.33
CA TYR A 114 -0.15 15.63 4.09
C TYR A 114 -0.24 15.91 5.58
N ASP A 115 -1.20 15.27 6.25
CA ASP A 115 -1.41 15.35 7.70
C ASP A 115 -1.76 13.99 8.32
N GLN A 116 -2.02 13.95 9.61
CA GLN A 116 -2.37 12.72 10.34
C GLN A 116 -3.76 12.17 9.97
N ASN A 117 -4.63 13.00 9.42
CA ASN A 117 -6.02 12.67 9.09
C ASN A 117 -6.24 12.44 7.59
N MET A 118 -5.18 12.50 6.78
CA MET A 118 -5.29 12.21 5.35
C MET A 118 -5.73 10.77 5.09
N LEU A 119 -6.43 10.53 3.99
CA LEU A 119 -6.73 9.17 3.50
C LEU A 119 -5.49 8.57 2.85
N ASP A 120 -5.38 7.24 2.87
CA ASP A 120 -4.24 6.48 2.35
C ASP A 120 -2.90 7.01 2.84
N ARG A 121 -2.81 7.31 4.14
CA ARG A 121 -1.65 7.97 4.72
C ARG A 121 -0.38 7.11 4.62
N PRO A 122 0.64 7.52 3.84
CA PRO A 122 1.88 6.78 3.72
C PRO A 122 2.69 6.83 5.03
N GLU A 123 3.38 5.75 5.33
CA GLU A 123 4.28 5.64 6.47
C GLU A 123 5.67 6.18 6.10
N ILE A 124 6.15 7.19 6.80
CA ILE A 124 7.49 7.74 6.56
C ILE A 124 8.56 6.79 7.10
N VAL A 125 9.36 6.24 6.21
CA VAL A 125 10.56 5.46 6.57
C VAL A 125 11.74 6.39 6.83
N LYS A 126 11.90 7.42 5.99
CA LYS A 126 12.95 8.45 6.14
C LYS A 126 12.46 9.79 5.58
N GLY A 127 12.92 10.90 6.17
CA GLY A 127 12.64 12.23 5.68
C GLY A 127 11.34 12.81 6.22
N ARG A 128 10.59 13.48 5.37
CA ARG A 128 9.35 14.19 5.72
C ARG A 128 8.37 14.20 4.56
N TYR A 129 7.13 14.57 4.82
CA TYR A 129 6.13 14.82 3.78
C TYR A 129 6.45 16.06 2.94
N PRO A 130 5.99 16.10 1.66
CA PRO A 130 6.14 17.26 0.79
C PRO A 130 5.35 18.44 1.35
N LYS A 131 5.92 19.64 1.18
CA LYS A 131 5.30 20.91 1.59
C LYS A 131 5.18 21.91 0.42
N LYS A 132 5.84 21.60 -0.70
CA LYS A 132 5.86 22.43 -1.90
C LYS A 132 5.49 21.58 -3.10
N GLU A 133 4.99 22.23 -4.15
CA GLU A 133 4.57 21.59 -5.40
C GLU A 133 5.70 20.89 -6.18
N ASP A 134 6.97 21.31 -5.93
CA ASP A 134 8.17 20.72 -6.50
C ASP A 134 8.81 19.62 -5.65
N GLU A 135 8.17 19.26 -4.53
CA GLU A 135 8.63 18.20 -3.64
C GLU A 135 7.84 16.91 -3.84
N CYS A 136 8.51 15.77 -3.67
CA CYS A 136 7.87 14.45 -3.70
C CYS A 136 8.40 13.54 -2.60
N ILE A 137 7.60 12.52 -2.29
CA ILE A 137 8.01 11.33 -1.55
C ILE A 137 7.96 10.12 -2.48
N ILE A 138 8.83 9.17 -2.25
CA ILE A 138 9.00 8.02 -3.13
C ILE A 138 8.88 6.70 -2.37
N ASP A 139 8.44 5.67 -3.09
CA ASP A 139 8.45 4.28 -2.62
C ASP A 139 9.85 3.83 -2.20
N VAL A 140 9.94 3.10 -1.09
CA VAL A 140 11.17 2.46 -0.64
C VAL A 140 11.83 1.60 -1.73
N ASN A 141 11.05 1.00 -2.63
CA ASN A 141 11.54 0.19 -3.75
C ASN A 141 12.32 0.98 -4.79
N LEU A 142 12.10 2.28 -4.92
CA LEU A 142 12.88 3.13 -5.83
C LEU A 142 14.32 3.34 -5.35
N GLY A 143 14.63 2.97 -4.11
CA GLY A 143 15.99 2.93 -3.59
C GLY A 143 16.94 2.01 -4.39
N LYS A 144 16.42 0.96 -5.05
CA LYS A 144 17.20 0.08 -5.94
C LYS A 144 17.82 0.83 -7.14
N TYR A 145 17.18 1.93 -7.56
CA TYR A 145 17.70 2.81 -8.62
C TYR A 145 18.61 3.93 -8.09
N ASN A 146 19.05 3.82 -6.83
CA ASN A 146 19.93 4.77 -6.14
C ASN A 146 19.32 6.17 -5.89
N TYR A 147 18.00 6.29 -5.89
CA TYR A 147 17.32 7.50 -5.46
C TYR A 147 17.41 7.66 -3.93
N LYS A 148 17.70 8.87 -3.48
CA LYS A 148 17.88 9.24 -2.06
C LYS A 148 17.24 10.59 -1.78
N ILE A 149 16.97 10.87 -0.53
CA ILE A 149 16.52 12.19 -0.09
C ILE A 149 17.52 13.27 -0.53
N GLY A 150 17.00 14.36 -1.09
CA GLY A 150 17.77 15.45 -1.65
C GLY A 150 18.08 15.32 -3.15
N HIS A 151 17.94 14.12 -3.73
CA HIS A 151 18.02 13.94 -5.19
C HIS A 151 16.76 14.50 -5.85
N THR A 152 16.85 14.70 -7.16
CA THR A 152 15.71 14.99 -8.02
C THR A 152 15.29 13.76 -8.80
N ILE A 153 13.99 13.62 -9.06
CA ILE A 153 13.42 12.64 -9.96
C ILE A 153 12.64 13.37 -11.05
N GLU A 154 12.91 12.99 -12.30
CA GLU A 154 12.18 13.50 -13.44
C GLU A 154 11.11 12.50 -13.84
N LEU A 155 9.86 12.96 -13.86
CA LEU A 155 8.69 12.19 -14.26
C LEU A 155 8.19 12.69 -15.60
N SER A 156 7.91 11.79 -16.53
CA SER A 156 7.42 12.10 -17.87
C SER A 156 6.26 11.20 -18.27
N ASN A 157 5.28 11.76 -18.96
CA ASN A 157 4.17 11.06 -19.59
C ASN A 157 3.75 11.82 -20.87
N ASP A 158 2.62 11.44 -21.47
CA ASP A 158 2.10 12.08 -22.70
C ASP A 158 1.72 13.56 -22.50
N ASN A 159 1.51 14.02 -21.28
CA ASN A 159 1.16 15.41 -20.98
C ASN A 159 2.39 16.31 -20.81
N GLY A 160 3.57 15.74 -20.56
CA GLY A 160 4.79 16.52 -20.38
C GLY A 160 5.84 15.85 -19.49
N THR A 161 6.74 16.68 -18.99
CA THR A 161 7.83 16.27 -18.10
C THR A 161 7.97 17.27 -16.96
N LYS A 162 8.09 16.75 -15.73
CA LYS A 162 8.28 17.57 -14.53
C LYS A 162 9.29 16.94 -13.59
N THR A 163 10.10 17.80 -12.97
CA THR A 163 11.14 17.38 -12.02
C THR A 163 10.72 17.70 -10.60
N TYR A 164 10.89 16.73 -9.70
CA TYR A 164 10.57 16.88 -8.29
C TYR A 164 11.79 16.59 -7.42
N LYS A 165 11.88 17.28 -6.29
CA LYS A 165 12.89 17.03 -5.26
C LYS A 165 12.37 15.99 -4.27
N ILE A 166 13.14 14.93 -4.07
CA ILE A 166 12.81 13.86 -3.12
C ILE A 166 13.05 14.36 -1.70
N VAL A 167 12.01 14.41 -0.88
CA VAL A 167 12.08 14.86 0.52
C VAL A 167 11.76 13.76 1.52
N GLY A 168 11.24 12.63 1.07
CA GLY A 168 10.95 11.47 1.90
C GLY A 168 10.91 10.17 1.14
N ILE A 169 11.09 9.08 1.88
CA ILE A 169 10.97 7.69 1.44
C ILE A 169 9.91 7.06 2.31
N VAL A 170 8.94 6.39 1.70
CA VAL A 170 7.73 5.93 2.38
C VAL A 170 7.34 4.50 1.98
N ASN A 171 6.56 3.86 2.85
CA ASN A 171 5.68 2.75 2.53
C ASN A 171 4.25 3.27 2.40
N ASP A 172 3.45 2.66 1.52
CA ASP A 172 2.09 3.09 1.26
C ASP A 172 1.12 1.94 1.57
N PRO A 173 0.01 2.19 2.28
CA PRO A 173 -0.96 1.16 2.63
C PRO A 173 -1.64 0.51 1.42
N ARG A 174 -1.64 1.15 0.26
CA ARG A 174 -2.10 0.57 -1.02
C ARG A 174 -1.25 -0.60 -1.48
N TYR A 175 -0.01 -0.71 -0.99
CA TYR A 175 0.98 -1.72 -1.39
C TYR A 175 1.44 -2.56 -0.21
N ILE A 176 0.63 -3.52 0.20
CA ILE A 176 0.94 -4.46 1.30
C ILE A 176 2.11 -5.38 0.93
N SER A 177 2.25 -5.72 -0.37
CA SER A 177 3.36 -6.54 -0.87
C SER A 177 4.58 -5.68 -1.17
N ASN A 178 5.76 -6.12 -0.70
CA ASN A 178 7.02 -5.47 -1.05
C ASN A 178 7.59 -5.91 -2.41
N VAL A 179 7.01 -6.94 -3.02
CA VAL A 179 7.55 -7.57 -4.23
C VAL A 179 6.83 -7.08 -5.48
N ASP A 180 5.52 -6.90 -5.41
CA ASP A 180 4.68 -6.55 -6.55
C ASP A 180 4.06 -5.16 -6.34
N ARG A 181 4.22 -4.29 -7.34
CA ARG A 181 3.64 -2.94 -7.42
C ARG A 181 2.57 -2.82 -8.50
N GLY A 182 2.16 -3.94 -9.08
CA GLY A 182 1.17 -4.00 -10.14
C GLY A 182 1.75 -3.68 -11.51
N THR A 183 0.88 -3.26 -12.41
CA THR A 183 1.20 -2.93 -13.80
C THR A 183 1.17 -1.42 -14.03
N ASN A 184 1.89 -0.98 -15.05
CA ASN A 184 1.93 0.41 -15.51
C ASN A 184 1.49 0.45 -16.96
N THR A 185 0.84 1.52 -17.39
CA THR A 185 0.40 1.69 -18.79
C THR A 185 1.52 2.16 -19.71
N LEU A 186 2.64 2.60 -19.13
CA LEU A 186 3.80 3.13 -19.84
C LEU A 186 5.02 2.20 -19.71
N GLY A 187 5.99 2.37 -20.60
CA GLY A 187 7.22 1.59 -20.58
C GLY A 187 7.04 0.14 -20.98
N ASP A 188 7.58 -0.77 -20.19
CA ASP A 188 7.52 -2.23 -20.41
C ASP A 188 6.27 -2.89 -19.78
N GLY A 189 5.36 -2.10 -19.24
CA GLY A 189 4.15 -2.58 -18.57
C GLY A 189 4.34 -2.93 -17.10
N THR A 190 5.56 -2.85 -16.56
CA THR A 190 5.82 -3.11 -15.13
C THR A 190 5.79 -1.83 -14.31
N ASN A 191 5.25 -1.92 -13.10
CA ASN A 191 5.31 -0.82 -12.14
C ASN A 191 6.48 -1.02 -11.18
N SER A 192 7.44 -0.10 -11.20
CA SER A 192 8.62 -0.17 -10.36
C SER A 192 8.40 0.34 -8.93
N GLY A 193 7.33 1.11 -8.72
CA GLY A 193 7.00 1.73 -7.46
C GLY A 193 6.03 2.89 -7.65
N PHE A 194 5.96 3.75 -6.66
CA PHE A 194 5.10 4.94 -6.70
C PHE A 194 5.85 6.20 -6.28
N VAL A 195 5.28 7.31 -6.68
CA VAL A 195 5.71 8.66 -6.28
C VAL A 195 4.48 9.41 -5.80
N GLU A 196 4.59 10.12 -4.69
CA GLU A 196 3.52 10.97 -4.20
C GLU A 196 3.94 12.43 -4.15
N VAL A 197 3.03 13.30 -4.57
CA VAL A 197 3.22 14.74 -4.70
C VAL A 197 1.99 15.50 -4.18
N LEU A 198 2.08 16.80 -4.05
CA LEU A 198 0.92 17.65 -3.83
C LEU A 198 0.07 17.78 -5.11
N ASN A 199 -1.24 18.02 -4.96
CA ASN A 199 -2.16 18.21 -6.09
C ASN A 199 -1.68 19.30 -7.07
N ASP A 200 -1.20 20.42 -6.55
CA ASP A 200 -0.66 21.51 -7.39
C ASP A 200 0.56 21.07 -8.19
N GLY A 201 1.39 20.19 -7.58
CA GLY A 201 2.52 19.57 -8.26
C GLY A 201 2.11 18.57 -9.35
N ALA A 202 1.02 17.83 -9.12
CA ALA A 202 0.55 16.77 -10.01
C ALA A 202 -0.23 17.29 -11.23
N ARG A 203 -0.86 18.47 -11.12
CA ARG A 203 -1.84 19.00 -12.08
C ARG A 203 -1.35 18.94 -13.53
N GLU A 204 -0.14 19.39 -13.78
CA GLU A 204 0.43 19.51 -15.13
C GLU A 204 0.56 18.14 -15.82
N LEU A 205 0.99 17.11 -15.10
CA LEU A 205 1.13 15.75 -15.62
C LEU A 205 -0.16 14.93 -15.51
N GLY A 206 -0.97 15.18 -14.50
CA GLY A 206 -2.17 14.40 -14.20
C GLY A 206 -3.37 14.77 -15.06
N LEU A 207 -3.46 16.02 -15.52
CA LEU A 207 -4.59 16.50 -16.31
C LEU A 207 -4.31 16.40 -17.82
N ASN A 208 -5.08 15.58 -18.49
CA ASN A 208 -5.02 15.54 -19.95
C ASN A 208 -5.62 16.84 -20.53
N SER A 209 -4.80 17.64 -21.20
CA SER A 209 -5.17 18.93 -21.79
C SER A 209 -6.37 18.84 -22.76
N LYS A 210 -6.50 17.75 -23.52
CA LYS A 210 -7.65 17.51 -24.39
C LYS A 210 -8.94 17.30 -23.61
N VAL A 211 -8.88 16.61 -22.48
CA VAL A 211 -10.05 16.40 -21.61
C VAL A 211 -10.45 17.70 -20.95
N ALA A 212 -9.49 18.50 -20.48
CA ALA A 212 -9.77 19.84 -19.94
C ALA A 212 -10.48 20.73 -20.95
N GLN A 213 -10.02 20.74 -22.19
CA GLN A 213 -10.66 21.50 -23.30
C GLN A 213 -12.07 20.97 -23.61
N LEU A 214 -12.27 19.66 -23.70
CA LEU A 214 -13.57 19.06 -23.99
C LEU A 214 -14.62 19.39 -22.92
N ARG A 215 -14.21 19.44 -21.65
CA ARG A 215 -15.09 19.76 -20.52
C ARG A 215 -15.16 21.27 -20.23
N ASN A 216 -14.38 22.07 -20.93
CA ASN A 216 -14.22 23.50 -20.67
C ASN A 216 -13.96 23.82 -19.19
N ASN A 217 -13.13 22.99 -18.56
CA ASN A 217 -12.81 23.04 -17.15
C ASN A 217 -11.35 22.65 -16.91
N ASP A 218 -10.58 23.57 -16.36
CA ASP A 218 -9.16 23.37 -16.04
C ASP A 218 -8.94 22.76 -14.64
N HIS A 219 -10.02 22.58 -13.86
CA HIS A 219 -10.01 21.99 -12.53
C HIS A 219 -10.71 20.63 -12.54
N LEU A 220 -10.04 19.63 -13.09
CA LEU A 220 -10.52 18.26 -13.12
C LEU A 220 -9.54 17.36 -12.37
N TYR A 221 -10.05 16.52 -11.50
CA TYR A 221 -9.29 15.49 -10.78
C TYR A 221 -9.46 14.14 -11.47
N THR A 222 -8.45 13.30 -11.49
CA THR A 222 -8.52 11.98 -12.12
C THR A 222 -9.03 10.91 -11.17
N SER A 223 -8.96 11.15 -9.86
CA SER A 223 -9.35 10.19 -8.84
C SER A 223 -10.03 10.86 -7.64
N LEU A 224 -10.92 10.12 -6.97
CA LEU A 224 -11.54 10.49 -5.71
C LEU A 224 -11.31 9.35 -4.69
N LEU A 225 -10.76 9.69 -3.53
CA LEU A 225 -10.70 8.81 -2.36
C LEU A 225 -11.92 9.08 -1.47
N VAL A 226 -12.61 8.01 -1.04
CA VAL A 226 -13.84 8.11 -0.25
C VAL A 226 -13.77 7.18 0.95
#